data_7c0f4a1c4cc9cd9e88a7baadd5d30728
#
_entry.id   7c0f4a1c4cc9cd9e88a7baadd5d30728
#
_cell.length_a   1.000
_cell.length_b   1.000
_cell.length_c   1.000
_cell.angle_alpha   90.00
_cell.angle_beta   90.00
_cell.angle_gamma   90.00
#
_symmetry.space_group_name_H-M   'P 1'
#
loop_
_entity.id
_entity.type
_entity.pdbx_description
1 polymer ?
#
loop_
_entity_poly.entity_id
_entity_poly.type
_entity_poly.pdbx_seq_one_letter_code
_entity_poly.pdbx_strand_id
1 'polypeptide(L)'
;MKYPFLLLLPLVLAGCQQDSAPTRALPAARIGKQTITEQDINDRLPFLSAEDREFAKTPLGHQNLVQIITREKLIAADARATGIADSDEYRSLLADKRAQLDQIYNEFAADTLERLWYHKLEESGSLAVSNSEVDDYFKKYPYEMTIKQIIVDNAQTADQVLRTLKAYPSRWKEMERQYSTAPEALKQFSFMPGEYLDNIAVIAANSPSGKPQGFFKTAQGFHIIMKTGERRLSKKDAEPRIREVLKNKKTDDVLDSLKNKYEVVIYEKSE
;
A
#
# COMPACT_ATOMS: atom_id res chain seq x y z
N MET A 1 -26.77 -67.06 35.71
CA MET A 1 -25.48 -66.37 35.91
C MET A 1 -25.74 -64.87 35.84
N LYS A 2 -25.64 -64.20 36.98
CA LYS A 2 -25.96 -62.77 37.17
C LYS A 2 -24.65 -61.96 37.01
N TYR A 3 -24.64 -61.00 36.07
CA TYR A 3 -23.52 -60.04 35.99
C TYR A 3 -23.98 -58.76 36.69
N PRO A 4 -23.16 -58.17 37.55
CA PRO A 4 -23.46 -56.86 38.17
C PRO A 4 -23.10 -55.69 37.23
N PHE A 5 -24.04 -54.80 37.10
CA PHE A 5 -23.91 -53.54 36.35
C PHE A 5 -23.09 -52.51 37.19
N LEU A 6 -21.91 -52.20 36.69
CA LEU A 6 -20.98 -51.24 37.34
C LEU A 6 -21.37 -49.84 36.85
N LEU A 7 -22.00 -49.02 37.71
CA LEU A 7 -22.31 -47.62 37.47
C LEU A 7 -21.01 -46.79 37.58
N LEU A 8 -20.47 -46.32 36.45
CA LEU A 8 -19.44 -45.31 36.40
C LEU A 8 -20.07 -43.92 36.57
N LEU A 9 -19.80 -43.29 37.72
CA LEU A 9 -20.14 -41.90 38.01
C LEU A 9 -19.11 -40.99 37.32
N PRO A 10 -19.53 -40.01 36.46
CA PRO A 10 -18.59 -39.05 35.94
C PRO A 10 -18.25 -38.02 37.01
N LEU A 11 -16.96 -37.91 37.34
CA LEU A 11 -16.39 -36.88 38.20
C LEU A 11 -16.38 -35.56 37.41
N VAL A 12 -17.35 -34.69 37.67
CA VAL A 12 -17.36 -33.30 37.15
C VAL A 12 -16.34 -32.51 37.95
N LEU A 13 -15.15 -32.30 37.36
CA LEU A 13 -14.20 -31.31 37.83
C LEU A 13 -14.79 -29.91 37.55
N ALA A 14 -15.44 -29.32 38.53
CA ALA A 14 -15.78 -27.89 38.56
C ALA A 14 -14.45 -27.12 38.61
N GLY A 15 -13.93 -26.71 37.45
CA GLY A 15 -12.88 -25.72 37.34
C GLY A 15 -13.42 -24.40 37.90
N CYS A 16 -12.94 -23.96 39.05
CA CYS A 16 -13.12 -22.60 39.50
C CYS A 16 -12.45 -21.67 38.48
N GLN A 17 -13.25 -21.11 37.55
CA GLN A 17 -12.89 -19.86 36.91
C GLN A 17 -12.83 -18.81 38.03
N GLN A 18 -11.61 -18.44 38.41
CA GLN A 18 -11.39 -17.23 39.17
C GLN A 18 -11.79 -16.08 38.27
N ASP A 19 -13.06 -15.62 38.37
CA ASP A 19 -13.43 -14.29 37.93
C ASP A 19 -12.54 -13.34 38.74
N SER A 20 -11.48 -12.83 38.10
CA SER A 20 -10.73 -11.70 38.64
C SER A 20 -11.73 -10.56 38.74
N ALA A 21 -12.16 -10.25 39.98
CA ALA A 21 -12.99 -9.10 40.27
C ALA A 21 -12.34 -7.90 39.59
N PRO A 22 -13.11 -7.01 38.90
CA PRO A 22 -12.52 -5.85 38.24
C PRO A 22 -11.79 -5.05 39.31
N THR A 23 -10.48 -4.89 39.13
CA THR A 23 -9.64 -4.09 40.02
C THR A 23 -10.27 -2.72 40.08
N ARG A 24 -10.93 -2.36 41.20
CA ARG A 24 -11.60 -1.08 41.34
C ARG A 24 -10.55 0.00 41.22
N ALA A 25 -10.50 0.63 40.06
CA ALA A 25 -9.53 1.66 39.76
C ALA A 25 -9.62 2.76 40.83
N LEU A 26 -8.46 3.19 41.33
CA LEU A 26 -8.39 4.21 42.39
C LEU A 26 -9.03 5.52 41.88
N PRO A 27 -9.89 6.17 42.70
CA PRO A 27 -10.50 7.42 42.32
C PRO A 27 -9.49 8.57 42.40
N ALA A 28 -9.32 9.30 41.30
CA ALA A 28 -8.51 10.52 41.23
C ALA A 28 -9.36 11.77 41.44
N ALA A 29 -10.62 11.79 40.98
CA ALA A 29 -11.59 12.85 41.19
C ALA A 29 -13.02 12.34 41.06
N ARG A 30 -14.04 13.18 41.44
CA ARG A 30 -15.47 12.87 41.30
C ARG A 30 -16.26 14.09 40.85
N ILE A 31 -17.15 13.87 39.86
CA ILE A 31 -18.10 14.87 39.38
C ILE A 31 -19.50 14.29 39.55
N GLY A 32 -20.23 14.74 40.58
CA GLY A 32 -21.52 14.16 40.94
C GLY A 32 -21.42 12.64 41.20
N LYS A 33 -22.06 11.83 40.33
CA LYS A 33 -22.01 10.35 40.38
C LYS A 33 -20.87 9.73 39.57
N GLN A 34 -20.22 10.50 38.68
CA GLN A 34 -19.14 10.03 37.84
C GLN A 34 -17.80 10.13 38.58
N THR A 35 -17.05 9.04 38.59
CA THR A 35 -15.68 8.98 39.13
C THR A 35 -14.69 9.10 38.00
N ILE A 36 -13.66 9.91 38.18
CA ILE A 36 -12.44 9.93 37.35
C ILE A 36 -11.43 9.05 38.06
N THR A 37 -10.91 8.08 37.36
CA THR A 37 -10.00 7.06 37.92
C THR A 37 -8.58 7.29 37.43
N GLU A 38 -7.61 6.66 38.11
CA GLU A 38 -6.22 6.62 37.63
C GLU A 38 -6.11 5.99 36.23
N GLN A 39 -7.03 5.08 35.86
CA GLN A 39 -7.08 4.53 34.52
C GLN A 39 -7.44 5.61 33.48
N ASP A 40 -8.41 6.49 33.75
CA ASP A 40 -8.74 7.62 32.85
C ASP A 40 -7.52 8.53 32.60
N ILE A 41 -6.67 8.70 33.62
CA ILE A 41 -5.44 9.49 33.52
C ILE A 41 -4.41 8.76 32.68
N ASN A 42 -4.18 7.47 32.92
CA ASN A 42 -3.25 6.64 32.16
C ASN A 42 -3.65 6.53 30.69
N ASP A 43 -4.94 6.41 30.39
CA ASP A 43 -5.47 6.37 29.03
C ASP A 43 -5.22 7.68 28.27
N ARG A 44 -5.06 8.79 28.99
CA ARG A 44 -4.75 10.11 28.40
C ARG A 44 -3.27 10.28 28.03
N LEU A 45 -2.35 9.63 28.77
CA LEU A 45 -0.90 9.81 28.61
C LEU A 45 -0.39 9.58 27.17
N PRO A 46 -0.84 8.56 26.41
CA PRO A 46 -0.39 8.34 25.04
C PRO A 46 -0.67 9.51 24.08
N PHE A 47 -1.66 10.35 24.38
CA PHE A 47 -2.08 11.47 23.55
C PHE A 47 -1.40 12.79 23.92
N LEU A 48 -0.55 12.80 24.94
CA LEU A 48 0.26 13.95 25.34
C LEU A 48 1.57 14.02 24.54
N SER A 49 2.14 15.22 24.45
CA SER A 49 3.52 15.39 23.99
C SER A 49 4.50 14.62 24.89
N ALA A 50 5.73 14.37 24.41
CA ALA A 50 6.74 13.69 25.23
C ALA A 50 7.06 14.50 26.50
N GLU A 51 7.13 15.82 26.40
CA GLU A 51 7.39 16.73 27.52
C GLU A 51 6.25 16.72 28.54
N ASP A 52 5.00 16.88 28.09
CA ASP A 52 3.83 16.85 28.96
C ASP A 52 3.66 15.49 29.64
N ARG A 53 4.02 14.41 28.96
CA ARG A 53 3.98 13.05 29.54
C ARG A 53 4.99 12.88 30.67
N GLU A 54 6.20 13.41 30.51
CA GLU A 54 7.19 13.39 31.59
C GLU A 54 6.77 14.30 32.75
N PHE A 55 6.22 15.47 32.45
CA PHE A 55 5.65 16.35 33.48
C PHE A 55 4.51 15.68 34.26
N ALA A 56 3.61 14.99 33.58
CA ALA A 56 2.50 14.27 34.18
C ALA A 56 2.91 13.19 35.19
N LYS A 57 4.16 12.72 35.16
CA LYS A 57 4.71 11.79 36.16
C LYS A 57 5.08 12.46 37.48
N THR A 58 5.21 13.78 37.51
CA THR A 58 5.44 14.54 38.75
C THR A 58 4.12 14.73 39.53
N PRO A 59 4.16 14.89 40.87
CA PRO A 59 2.95 15.14 41.62
C PRO A 59 2.15 16.35 41.14
N LEU A 60 2.83 17.44 40.75
CA LEU A 60 2.19 18.64 40.22
C LEU A 60 1.59 18.41 38.83
N GLY A 61 2.32 17.74 37.95
CA GLY A 61 1.84 17.40 36.62
C GLY A 61 0.65 16.46 36.66
N HIS A 62 0.69 15.44 37.49
CA HIS A 62 -0.44 14.55 37.73
C HIS A 62 -1.69 15.32 38.21
N GLN A 63 -1.53 16.19 39.22
CA GLN A 63 -2.63 17.03 39.71
C GLN A 63 -3.20 17.94 38.61
N ASN A 64 -2.34 18.56 37.80
CA ASN A 64 -2.77 19.34 36.65
C ASN A 64 -3.58 18.51 35.64
N LEU A 65 -3.11 17.32 35.33
CA LEU A 65 -3.80 16.43 34.38
C LEU A 65 -5.19 16.01 34.92
N VAL A 66 -5.28 15.71 36.22
CA VAL A 66 -6.57 15.44 36.88
C VAL A 66 -7.52 16.64 36.76
N GLN A 67 -7.04 17.87 36.96
CA GLN A 67 -7.86 19.09 36.81
C GLN A 67 -8.32 19.28 35.35
N ILE A 68 -7.44 19.08 34.37
CA ILE A 68 -7.78 19.16 32.95
C ILE A 68 -8.88 18.16 32.59
N ILE A 69 -8.71 16.89 32.94
CA ILE A 69 -9.70 15.84 32.69
C ILE A 69 -11.02 16.12 33.40
N THR A 70 -10.95 16.61 34.66
CA THR A 70 -12.15 17.00 35.44
C THR A 70 -12.91 18.10 34.68
N ARG A 71 -12.23 19.16 34.25
CA ARG A 71 -12.85 20.25 33.48
C ARG A 71 -13.49 19.76 32.18
N GLU A 72 -12.78 18.93 31.40
CA GLU A 72 -13.31 18.37 30.16
C GLU A 72 -14.58 17.54 30.40
N LYS A 73 -14.56 16.67 31.40
CA LYS A 73 -15.73 15.84 31.78
C LYS A 73 -16.90 16.67 32.32
N LEU A 74 -16.62 17.73 33.05
CA LEU A 74 -17.65 18.64 33.54
C LEU A 74 -18.35 19.37 32.40
N ILE A 75 -17.59 19.94 31.47
CA ILE A 75 -18.13 20.59 30.24
C ILE A 75 -18.95 19.59 29.43
N ALA A 76 -18.45 18.39 29.23
CA ALA A 76 -19.15 17.35 28.48
C ALA A 76 -20.46 16.90 29.19
N ALA A 77 -20.48 16.87 30.51
CA ALA A 77 -21.68 16.55 31.28
C ALA A 77 -22.76 17.63 31.10
N ASP A 78 -22.38 18.91 31.21
CA ASP A 78 -23.28 20.06 31.03
C ASP A 78 -23.78 20.14 29.57
N ALA A 79 -22.91 19.94 28.59
CA ALA A 79 -23.28 19.90 27.17
C ALA A 79 -24.33 18.81 26.86
N ARG A 80 -24.27 17.65 27.55
CA ARG A 80 -25.33 16.63 27.44
C ARG A 80 -26.60 17.06 28.11
N ALA A 81 -26.52 17.64 29.34
CA ALA A 81 -27.66 18.09 30.11
C ALA A 81 -28.44 19.24 29.41
N THR A 82 -27.74 20.08 28.65
CA THR A 82 -28.31 21.20 27.88
C THR A 82 -28.74 20.82 26.47
N GLY A 83 -28.61 19.54 26.05
CA GLY A 83 -29.07 19.06 24.75
C GLY A 83 -28.10 19.33 23.58
N ILE A 84 -26.92 19.90 23.82
CA ILE A 84 -25.89 20.12 22.76
C ILE A 84 -25.50 18.81 22.13
N ALA A 85 -25.39 17.74 22.91
CA ALA A 85 -25.05 16.42 22.40
C ALA A 85 -26.14 15.79 21.48
N ASP A 86 -27.35 16.35 21.49
CA ASP A 86 -28.48 15.91 20.67
C ASP A 86 -28.72 16.83 19.47
N SER A 87 -27.88 17.86 19.28
CA SER A 87 -27.99 18.77 18.15
C SER A 87 -27.62 18.08 16.82
N ASP A 88 -28.22 18.51 15.73
CA ASP A 88 -27.90 18.01 14.39
C ASP A 88 -26.45 18.32 14.01
N GLU A 89 -25.94 19.47 14.44
CA GLU A 89 -24.53 19.84 14.22
C GLU A 89 -23.57 18.83 14.87
N TYR A 90 -23.80 18.49 16.16
CA TYR A 90 -22.96 17.54 16.87
C TYR A 90 -23.01 16.14 16.23
N ARG A 91 -24.22 15.69 15.85
CA ARG A 91 -24.41 14.40 15.17
C ARG A 91 -23.72 14.37 13.80
N SER A 92 -23.83 15.45 13.02
CA SER A 92 -23.17 15.57 11.71
C SER A 92 -21.65 15.50 11.86
N LEU A 93 -21.07 16.29 12.76
CA LEU A 93 -19.62 16.27 13.02
C LEU A 93 -19.10 14.88 13.42
N LEU A 94 -19.86 14.16 14.25
CA LEU A 94 -19.49 12.79 14.62
C LEU A 94 -19.62 11.81 13.46
N ALA A 95 -20.69 11.92 12.64
CA ALA A 95 -20.90 11.07 11.48
C ALA A 95 -19.79 11.26 10.44
N ASP A 96 -19.43 12.50 10.15
CA ASP A 96 -18.36 12.84 9.22
C ASP A 96 -17.01 12.28 9.71
N LYS A 97 -16.73 12.45 11.01
CA LYS A 97 -15.51 11.92 11.61
C LYS A 97 -15.48 10.40 11.59
N ARG A 98 -16.61 9.76 11.85
CA ARG A 98 -16.73 8.31 11.79
C ARG A 98 -16.47 7.80 10.38
N ALA A 99 -17.08 8.43 9.36
CA ALA A 99 -16.86 8.05 7.97
C ALA A 99 -15.38 8.16 7.55
N GLN A 100 -14.69 9.24 7.98
CA GLN A 100 -13.24 9.38 7.74
C GLN A 100 -12.43 8.27 8.40
N LEU A 101 -12.73 7.92 9.65
CA LEU A 101 -12.02 6.85 10.37
C LEU A 101 -12.30 5.48 9.76
N ASP A 102 -13.53 5.21 9.34
CA ASP A 102 -13.90 3.97 8.69
C ASP A 102 -13.20 3.81 7.33
N GLN A 103 -13.04 4.90 6.55
CA GLN A 103 -12.26 4.89 5.32
C GLN A 103 -10.80 4.55 5.59
N ILE A 104 -10.14 5.24 6.52
CA ILE A 104 -8.74 4.98 6.91
C ILE A 104 -8.55 3.54 7.38
N TYR A 105 -9.49 3.03 8.18
CA TYR A 105 -9.46 1.65 8.66
C TYR A 105 -9.57 0.64 7.50
N ASN A 106 -10.49 0.88 6.56
CA ASN A 106 -10.70 -0.01 5.42
C ASN A 106 -9.49 -0.03 4.48
N GLU A 107 -8.89 1.12 4.21
CA GLU A 107 -7.64 1.23 3.44
C GLU A 107 -6.51 0.46 4.12
N PHE A 108 -6.30 0.68 5.42
CA PHE A 108 -5.29 -0.06 6.20
C PHE A 108 -5.53 -1.58 6.21
N ALA A 109 -6.80 -2.01 6.30
CA ALA A 109 -7.16 -3.42 6.28
C ALA A 109 -6.85 -4.05 4.91
N ALA A 110 -7.15 -3.35 3.81
CA ALA A 110 -6.85 -3.79 2.45
C ALA A 110 -5.34 -3.92 2.22
N ASP A 111 -4.57 -2.88 2.53
CA ASP A 111 -3.10 -2.87 2.42
C ASP A 111 -2.45 -3.97 3.27
N THR A 112 -3.02 -4.21 4.46
CA THR A 112 -2.52 -5.26 5.35
C THR A 112 -2.75 -6.65 4.77
N LEU A 113 -3.94 -6.90 4.16
CA LEU A 113 -4.21 -8.16 3.49
C LEU A 113 -3.28 -8.38 2.30
N GLU A 114 -3.06 -7.35 1.48
CA GLU A 114 -2.15 -7.41 0.34
C GLU A 114 -0.73 -7.75 0.81
N ARG A 115 -0.20 -7.01 1.78
CA ARG A 115 1.14 -7.25 2.33
C ARG A 115 1.31 -8.66 2.90
N LEU A 116 0.31 -9.16 3.65
CA LEU A 116 0.34 -10.50 4.22
C LEU A 116 0.24 -11.58 3.13
N TRP A 117 -0.50 -11.32 2.06
CA TRP A 117 -0.59 -12.22 0.92
C TRP A 117 0.77 -12.35 0.21
N TYR A 118 1.46 -11.24 -0.08
CA TYR A 118 2.80 -11.26 -0.67
C TYR A 118 3.80 -12.00 0.24
N HIS A 119 3.78 -11.71 1.54
CA HIS A 119 4.63 -12.39 2.51
C HIS A 119 4.42 -13.91 2.48
N LYS A 120 3.17 -14.34 2.43
CA LYS A 120 2.83 -15.77 2.33
C LYS A 120 3.31 -16.42 1.03
N LEU A 121 3.27 -15.70 -0.10
CA LEU A 121 3.84 -16.20 -1.35
C LEU A 121 5.36 -16.37 -1.25
N GLU A 122 6.06 -15.43 -0.62
CA GLU A 122 7.50 -15.52 -0.40
C GLU A 122 7.86 -16.70 0.51
N GLU A 123 7.19 -16.85 1.65
CA GLU A 123 7.40 -17.96 2.59
C GLU A 123 7.12 -19.33 1.97
N SER A 124 6.15 -19.43 1.07
CA SER A 124 5.84 -20.69 0.37
C SER A 124 6.90 -21.12 -0.65
N GLY A 125 7.85 -20.22 -0.97
CA GLY A 125 8.82 -20.43 -2.04
C GLY A 125 8.24 -20.30 -3.46
N SER A 126 6.97 -19.92 -3.60
CA SER A 126 6.32 -19.78 -4.93
C SER A 126 6.99 -18.73 -5.81
N LEU A 127 7.63 -17.73 -5.19
CA LEU A 127 8.37 -16.67 -5.87
C LEU A 127 9.88 -16.92 -5.92
N ALA A 128 10.35 -18.08 -5.44
CA ALA A 128 11.77 -18.39 -5.44
C ALA A 128 12.33 -18.48 -6.86
N VAL A 129 13.46 -17.81 -7.09
CA VAL A 129 14.17 -17.80 -8.38
C VAL A 129 15.47 -18.60 -8.24
N SER A 130 15.56 -19.68 -9.01
CA SER A 130 16.75 -20.55 -9.02
C SER A 130 17.90 -19.93 -9.82
N ASN A 131 19.12 -20.42 -9.59
CA ASN A 131 20.29 -19.99 -10.35
C ASN A 131 20.17 -20.39 -11.83
N SER A 132 19.55 -21.53 -12.14
CA SER A 132 19.32 -21.98 -13.51
C SER A 132 18.42 -20.99 -14.26
N GLU A 133 17.32 -20.53 -13.65
CA GLU A 133 16.45 -19.52 -14.26
C GLU A 133 17.19 -18.21 -14.55
N VAL A 134 18.06 -17.79 -13.63
CA VAL A 134 18.92 -16.61 -13.82
C VAL A 134 19.88 -16.81 -15.00
N ASP A 135 20.51 -17.98 -15.10
CA ASP A 135 21.46 -18.29 -16.15
C ASP A 135 20.79 -18.34 -17.53
N ASP A 136 19.64 -18.96 -17.61
CA ASP A 136 18.85 -19.04 -18.86
C ASP A 136 18.37 -17.65 -19.30
N TYR A 137 17.94 -16.83 -18.34
CA TYR A 137 17.54 -15.45 -18.63
C TYR A 137 18.72 -14.60 -19.10
N PHE A 138 19.86 -14.66 -18.40
CA PHE A 138 21.06 -13.92 -18.75
C PHE A 138 21.63 -14.36 -20.10
N LYS A 139 21.59 -15.65 -20.43
CA LYS A 139 21.99 -16.15 -21.75
C LYS A 139 21.16 -15.54 -22.87
N LYS A 140 19.87 -15.33 -22.64
CA LYS A 140 18.95 -14.75 -23.62
C LYS A 140 19.06 -13.23 -23.71
N TYR A 141 19.24 -12.54 -22.56
CA TYR A 141 19.23 -11.09 -22.43
C TYR A 141 20.45 -10.57 -21.66
N PRO A 142 21.67 -10.68 -22.22
CA PRO A 142 22.89 -10.23 -21.53
C PRO A 142 23.15 -8.74 -21.67
N TYR A 143 22.13 -7.92 -21.86
CA TYR A 143 22.27 -6.51 -22.19
C TYR A 143 21.15 -5.67 -21.58
N GLU A 144 21.43 -4.37 -21.46
CA GLU A 144 20.42 -3.34 -21.23
C GLU A 144 20.34 -2.40 -22.44
N MET A 145 19.15 -1.85 -22.64
CA MET A 145 18.89 -0.89 -23.70
C MET A 145 18.63 0.48 -23.08
N THR A 146 19.11 1.53 -23.74
CA THR A 146 18.75 2.91 -23.41
C THR A 146 17.78 3.42 -24.45
N ILE A 147 16.66 3.96 -24.01
CA ILE A 147 15.67 4.59 -24.88
C ILE A 147 15.43 6.04 -24.48
N LYS A 148 14.95 6.81 -25.46
CA LYS A 148 14.20 8.05 -25.25
C LYS A 148 12.76 7.80 -25.61
N GLN A 149 11.84 8.45 -24.89
CA GLN A 149 10.42 8.39 -25.24
C GLN A 149 9.72 9.76 -25.11
N ILE A 150 8.71 9.91 -25.93
CA ILE A 150 7.73 10.99 -25.88
C ILE A 150 6.39 10.32 -25.63
N ILE A 151 5.66 10.75 -24.63
CA ILE A 151 4.31 10.27 -24.33
C ILE A 151 3.37 11.43 -24.62
N VAL A 152 2.28 11.16 -25.33
CA VAL A 152 1.25 12.17 -25.67
C VAL A 152 -0.15 11.60 -25.43
N ASP A 153 -1.12 12.49 -25.21
CA ASP A 153 -2.45 12.10 -24.75
C ASP A 153 -3.35 11.52 -25.85
N ASN A 154 -3.06 11.79 -27.13
CA ASN A 154 -3.93 11.36 -28.21
C ASN A 154 -3.15 10.87 -29.44
N ALA A 155 -3.81 10.01 -30.23
CA ALA A 155 -3.24 9.37 -31.40
C ALA A 155 -2.88 10.36 -32.54
N GLN A 156 -3.64 11.43 -32.69
CA GLN A 156 -3.38 12.42 -33.76
C GLN A 156 -2.06 13.16 -33.50
N THR A 157 -1.84 13.61 -32.26
CA THR A 157 -0.57 14.22 -31.86
C THR A 157 0.60 13.22 -31.97
N ALA A 158 0.38 11.95 -31.58
CA ALA A 158 1.40 10.91 -31.69
C ALA A 158 1.81 10.70 -33.15
N ASP A 159 0.87 10.62 -34.08
CA ASP A 159 1.15 10.47 -35.51
C ASP A 159 1.93 11.67 -36.07
N GLN A 160 1.52 12.90 -35.72
CA GLN A 160 2.21 14.13 -36.11
C GLN A 160 3.66 14.15 -35.62
N VAL A 161 3.87 13.88 -34.34
CA VAL A 161 5.19 13.84 -33.72
C VAL A 161 6.06 12.75 -34.37
N LEU A 162 5.52 11.55 -34.54
CA LEU A 162 6.24 10.44 -35.18
C LEU A 162 6.67 10.75 -36.63
N ARG A 163 5.76 11.30 -37.45
CA ARG A 163 6.09 11.71 -38.83
C ARG A 163 7.21 12.75 -38.85
N THR A 164 7.10 13.76 -37.98
CA THR A 164 8.13 14.80 -37.87
C THR A 164 9.50 14.19 -37.48
N LEU A 165 9.50 13.29 -36.50
CA LEU A 165 10.73 12.66 -36.04
C LEU A 165 11.31 11.66 -37.03
N LYS A 166 10.48 10.96 -37.81
CA LYS A 166 10.96 10.11 -38.90
C LYS A 166 11.65 10.91 -40.00
N ALA A 167 11.13 12.09 -40.33
CA ALA A 167 11.74 13.00 -41.32
C ALA A 167 12.97 13.72 -40.73
N TYR A 168 12.90 14.15 -39.50
CA TYR A 168 13.91 14.96 -38.84
C TYR A 168 14.21 14.47 -37.42
N PRO A 169 14.97 13.38 -37.23
CA PRO A 169 15.27 12.82 -35.89
C PRO A 169 15.97 13.80 -34.94
N SER A 170 16.69 14.77 -35.48
CA SER A 170 17.37 15.83 -34.71
C SER A 170 16.41 16.76 -33.94
N ARG A 171 15.14 16.82 -34.34
CA ARG A 171 14.12 17.63 -33.68
C ARG A 171 13.53 16.96 -32.40
N TRP A 172 14.13 15.85 -31.93
CA TRP A 172 13.64 15.12 -30.76
C TRP A 172 13.41 16.01 -29.55
N LYS A 173 14.40 16.83 -29.16
CA LYS A 173 14.28 17.72 -27.99
C LYS A 173 13.19 18.77 -28.13
N GLU A 174 12.94 19.23 -29.36
CA GLU A 174 11.87 20.19 -29.66
C GLU A 174 10.50 19.53 -29.48
N MET A 175 10.29 18.35 -30.07
CA MET A 175 9.04 17.60 -29.97
C MET A 175 8.78 17.13 -28.54
N GLU A 176 9.80 16.66 -27.84
CA GLU A 176 9.70 16.29 -26.43
C GLU A 176 9.24 17.45 -25.56
N ARG A 177 9.85 18.64 -25.70
CA ARG A 177 9.49 19.82 -24.93
C ARG A 177 8.08 20.33 -25.24
N GLN A 178 7.66 20.21 -26.48
CA GLN A 178 6.38 20.76 -26.96
C GLN A 178 5.19 19.85 -26.66
N TYR A 179 5.37 18.53 -26.72
CA TYR A 179 4.27 17.59 -26.74
C TYR A 179 4.31 16.54 -25.64
N SER A 180 5.47 16.28 -24.99
CA SER A 180 5.59 15.17 -24.07
C SER A 180 4.97 15.46 -22.73
N THR A 181 4.10 14.57 -22.29
CA THR A 181 3.54 14.51 -20.92
C THR A 181 4.36 13.58 -20.01
N ALA A 182 5.41 12.94 -20.54
CA ALA A 182 6.26 12.02 -19.78
C ALA A 182 6.94 12.70 -18.59
N PRO A 183 6.92 12.07 -17.38
CA PRO A 183 7.76 12.48 -16.28
C PRO A 183 9.24 12.52 -16.69
N GLU A 184 10.03 13.43 -16.12
CA GLU A 184 11.44 13.62 -16.49
C GLU A 184 12.24 12.33 -16.43
N ALA A 185 12.05 11.51 -15.38
CA ALA A 185 12.72 10.23 -15.22
C ALA A 185 12.41 9.20 -16.32
N LEU A 186 11.28 9.35 -17.02
CA LEU A 186 10.86 8.47 -18.10
C LEU A 186 11.18 9.00 -19.50
N LYS A 187 11.72 10.20 -19.63
CA LYS A 187 12.10 10.77 -20.94
C LYS A 187 13.31 10.05 -21.56
N GLN A 188 14.27 9.67 -20.73
CA GLN A 188 15.40 8.84 -21.13
C GLN A 188 15.85 7.96 -19.98
N PHE A 189 15.91 6.65 -20.22
CA PHE A 189 16.33 5.67 -19.20
C PHE A 189 16.86 4.41 -19.85
N SER A 190 17.52 3.56 -19.02
CA SER A 190 18.03 2.26 -19.43
C SER A 190 17.31 1.15 -18.67
N PHE A 191 17.06 0.03 -19.34
CA PHE A 191 16.39 -1.12 -18.75
C PHE A 191 16.82 -2.43 -19.44
N MET A 192 16.74 -3.53 -18.71
CA MET A 192 16.81 -4.87 -19.28
C MET A 192 15.42 -5.30 -19.78
N PRO A 193 15.32 -6.19 -20.77
CA PRO A 193 14.05 -6.82 -21.13
C PRO A 193 13.35 -7.35 -19.86
N GLY A 194 12.04 -7.10 -19.71
CA GLY A 194 11.24 -7.48 -18.54
C GLY A 194 11.22 -6.49 -17.35
N GLU A 195 12.11 -5.49 -17.31
CA GLU A 195 12.05 -4.42 -16.29
C GLU A 195 11.08 -3.30 -16.64
N TYR A 196 10.67 -3.24 -17.88
CA TYR A 196 9.74 -2.23 -18.38
C TYR A 196 8.72 -2.89 -19.31
N LEU A 197 7.73 -2.12 -19.78
CA LEU A 197 6.64 -2.62 -20.62
C LEU A 197 7.13 -3.51 -21.75
N ASP A 198 6.62 -4.73 -21.83
CA ASP A 198 7.10 -5.76 -22.78
C ASP A 198 7.03 -5.30 -24.24
N ASN A 199 5.97 -4.59 -24.63
CA ASN A 199 5.84 -4.05 -25.98
C ASN A 199 6.95 -3.03 -26.32
N ILE A 200 7.33 -2.18 -25.36
CA ILE A 200 8.45 -1.25 -25.49
C ILE A 200 9.77 -2.00 -25.59
N ALA A 201 9.98 -3.01 -24.75
CA ALA A 201 11.18 -3.82 -24.75
C ALA A 201 11.36 -4.55 -26.09
N VAL A 202 10.29 -5.16 -26.62
CA VAL A 202 10.29 -5.85 -27.92
C VAL A 202 10.58 -4.87 -29.07
N ILE A 203 9.94 -3.70 -29.09
CA ILE A 203 10.16 -2.68 -30.12
C ILE A 203 11.61 -2.17 -30.06
N ALA A 204 12.10 -1.83 -28.86
CA ALA A 204 13.46 -1.35 -28.67
C ALA A 204 14.52 -2.39 -29.10
N ALA A 205 14.31 -3.67 -28.73
CA ALA A 205 15.24 -4.75 -29.11
C ALA A 205 15.36 -4.91 -30.64
N ASN A 206 14.23 -4.78 -31.34
CA ASN A 206 14.17 -4.96 -32.81
C ASN A 206 14.41 -3.68 -33.60
N SER A 207 14.68 -2.54 -32.94
CA SER A 207 14.84 -1.26 -33.62
C SER A 207 16.30 -0.87 -33.79
N PRO A 208 16.69 -0.29 -34.92
CA PRO A 208 17.98 0.33 -35.08
C PRO A 208 18.13 1.53 -34.14
N SER A 209 19.31 1.73 -33.54
CA SER A 209 19.60 2.91 -32.72
C SER A 209 19.43 4.21 -33.54
N GLY A 210 18.87 5.23 -32.88
CA GLY A 210 18.66 6.55 -33.48
C GLY A 210 17.43 6.64 -34.40
N LYS A 211 16.61 5.59 -34.53
CA LYS A 211 15.41 5.61 -35.36
C LYS A 211 14.16 5.67 -34.50
N PRO A 212 13.31 6.72 -34.63
CA PRO A 212 12.04 6.82 -33.94
C PRO A 212 11.09 5.69 -34.38
N GLN A 213 10.41 5.08 -33.39
CA GLN A 213 9.47 3.99 -33.54
C GLN A 213 8.15 4.29 -32.82
N GLY A 214 7.13 3.61 -33.22
CA GLY A 214 5.82 3.67 -32.56
C GLY A 214 4.81 4.25 -33.50
N PHE A 215 3.61 4.62 -33.08
CA PHE A 215 3.22 4.79 -31.70
C PHE A 215 2.33 3.61 -31.25
N PHE A 216 2.25 3.40 -29.92
CA PHE A 216 1.36 2.41 -29.32
C PHE A 216 0.78 2.99 -28.03
N LYS A 217 -0.45 2.58 -27.68
CA LYS A 217 -1.19 3.07 -26.52
C LYS A 217 -0.86 2.23 -25.29
N THR A 218 -0.69 2.92 -24.15
CA THR A 218 -0.70 2.33 -22.82
C THR A 218 -1.66 3.12 -21.92
N ALA A 219 -1.76 2.75 -20.64
CA ALA A 219 -2.50 3.55 -19.65
C ALA A 219 -1.93 4.98 -19.46
N GLN A 220 -0.65 5.19 -19.83
CA GLN A 220 0.01 6.49 -19.71
C GLN A 220 -0.18 7.39 -20.96
N GLY A 221 -0.73 6.86 -22.03
CA GLY A 221 -0.90 7.58 -23.29
C GLY A 221 -0.28 6.86 -24.50
N PHE A 222 0.04 7.64 -25.53
CA PHE A 222 0.66 7.14 -26.76
C PHE A 222 2.17 7.37 -26.75
N HIS A 223 2.93 6.30 -26.86
CA HIS A 223 4.39 6.30 -26.77
C HIS A 223 5.05 6.35 -28.15
N ILE A 224 5.97 7.28 -28.32
CA ILE A 224 6.96 7.29 -29.41
C ILE A 224 8.31 7.03 -28.76
N ILE A 225 9.03 6.01 -29.20
CA ILE A 225 10.32 5.63 -28.61
C ILE A 225 11.45 5.71 -29.62
N MET A 226 12.67 5.88 -29.13
CA MET A 226 13.89 5.78 -29.92
C MET A 226 14.97 5.11 -29.08
N LYS A 227 15.46 3.94 -29.52
CA LYS A 227 16.63 3.33 -28.92
C LYS A 227 17.84 4.22 -29.17
N THR A 228 18.56 4.60 -28.11
CA THR A 228 19.76 5.44 -28.19
C THR A 228 21.04 4.69 -27.89
N GLY A 229 20.95 3.52 -27.29
CA GLY A 229 22.10 2.69 -26.95
C GLY A 229 21.72 1.29 -26.49
N GLU A 230 22.71 0.44 -26.47
CA GLU A 230 22.67 -0.91 -25.91
C GLU A 230 24.02 -1.22 -25.30
N ARG A 231 24.03 -1.78 -24.12
CA ARG A 231 25.23 -2.12 -23.38
C ARG A 231 25.17 -3.54 -22.87
N ARG A 232 26.18 -4.36 -23.16
CA ARG A 232 26.31 -5.69 -22.57
C ARG A 232 26.62 -5.56 -21.08
N LEU A 233 25.95 -6.35 -20.25
CA LEU A 233 26.15 -6.41 -18.81
C LEU A 233 27.05 -7.59 -18.43
N SER A 234 27.76 -7.45 -17.31
CA SER A 234 28.33 -8.62 -16.66
C SER A 234 27.21 -9.41 -15.94
N LYS A 235 27.41 -10.72 -15.75
CA LYS A 235 26.45 -11.54 -15.02
C LYS A 235 26.26 -11.00 -13.59
N LYS A 236 27.34 -10.53 -12.95
CA LYS A 236 27.31 -9.96 -11.60
C LYS A 236 26.39 -8.74 -11.50
N ASP A 237 26.42 -7.87 -12.50
CA ASP A 237 25.60 -6.65 -12.51
C ASP A 237 24.15 -6.95 -12.91
N ALA A 238 23.94 -7.95 -13.75
CA ALA A 238 22.61 -8.34 -14.25
C ALA A 238 21.82 -9.21 -13.25
N GLU A 239 22.48 -10.08 -12.49
CA GLU A 239 21.83 -11.09 -11.65
C GLU A 239 20.78 -10.53 -10.67
N PRO A 240 21.03 -9.48 -9.87
CA PRO A 240 20.02 -8.96 -8.95
C PRO A 240 18.78 -8.44 -9.71
N ARG A 241 18.99 -7.80 -10.87
CA ARG A 241 17.91 -7.29 -11.73
C ARG A 241 17.11 -8.43 -12.35
N ILE A 242 17.79 -9.48 -12.83
CA ILE A 242 17.13 -10.67 -13.38
C ILE A 242 16.27 -11.37 -12.32
N ARG A 243 16.76 -11.49 -11.09
CA ARG A 243 15.98 -12.10 -10.01
C ARG A 243 14.70 -11.33 -9.75
N GLU A 244 14.76 -10.00 -9.77
CA GLU A 244 13.59 -9.14 -9.60
C GLU A 244 12.60 -9.31 -10.76
N VAL A 245 13.08 -9.28 -12.01
CA VAL A 245 12.24 -9.52 -13.20
C VAL A 245 11.54 -10.87 -13.14
N LEU A 246 12.27 -11.94 -12.78
CA LEU A 246 11.71 -13.29 -12.70
C LEU A 246 10.74 -13.43 -11.53
N LYS A 247 11.01 -12.77 -10.40
CA LYS A 247 10.10 -12.72 -9.26
C LYS A 247 8.80 -12.01 -9.63
N ASN A 248 8.89 -10.86 -10.28
CA ASN A 248 7.72 -10.11 -10.75
C ASN A 248 6.90 -10.93 -11.73
N LYS A 249 7.55 -11.61 -12.68
CA LYS A 249 6.86 -12.50 -13.60
C LYS A 249 6.12 -13.63 -12.90
N LYS A 250 6.74 -14.29 -11.91
CA LYS A 250 6.05 -15.32 -11.10
C LYS A 250 4.87 -14.76 -10.34
N THR A 251 4.97 -13.52 -9.87
CA THR A 251 3.85 -12.82 -9.24
C THR A 251 2.71 -12.58 -10.22
N ASP A 252 3.02 -12.11 -11.43
CA ASP A 252 2.02 -11.89 -12.49
C ASP A 252 1.34 -13.20 -12.89
N ASP A 253 2.09 -14.31 -13.02
CA ASP A 253 1.55 -15.65 -13.29
C ASP A 253 0.56 -16.10 -12.21
N VAL A 254 0.86 -15.82 -10.92
CA VAL A 254 -0.06 -16.09 -9.81
C VAL A 254 -1.31 -15.21 -9.92
N LEU A 255 -1.16 -13.91 -10.18
CA LEU A 255 -2.28 -12.97 -10.32
C LEU A 255 -3.18 -13.34 -11.51
N ASP A 256 -2.60 -13.77 -12.63
CA ASP A 256 -3.37 -14.25 -13.79
C ASP A 256 -4.15 -15.54 -13.49
N SER A 257 -3.55 -16.43 -12.71
CA SER A 257 -4.26 -17.60 -12.18
C SER A 257 -5.46 -17.20 -11.30
N LEU A 258 -5.29 -16.16 -10.46
CA LEU A 258 -6.36 -15.63 -9.62
C LEU A 258 -7.47 -14.95 -10.45
N LYS A 259 -7.12 -14.20 -11.51
CA LYS A 259 -8.11 -13.61 -12.43
C LYS A 259 -9.01 -14.69 -13.04
N ASN A 260 -8.43 -15.82 -13.46
CA ASN A 260 -9.17 -16.95 -13.98
C ASN A 260 -10.05 -17.61 -12.89
N LYS A 261 -9.49 -17.82 -11.69
CA LYS A 261 -10.21 -18.43 -10.56
C LYS A 261 -11.43 -17.61 -10.11
N TYR A 262 -11.32 -16.30 -10.15
CA TYR A 262 -12.37 -15.36 -9.69
C TYR A 262 -13.17 -14.76 -10.84
N GLU A 263 -13.01 -15.25 -12.07
CA GLU A 263 -13.76 -14.83 -13.26
C GLU A 263 -13.80 -13.31 -13.42
N VAL A 264 -12.63 -12.66 -13.32
CA VAL A 264 -12.52 -11.19 -13.34
C VAL A 264 -12.97 -10.63 -14.68
N VAL A 265 -13.97 -9.74 -14.65
CA VAL A 265 -14.44 -8.99 -15.82
C VAL A 265 -14.18 -7.49 -15.59
N ILE A 266 -13.43 -6.87 -16.48
CA ILE A 266 -13.16 -5.43 -16.44
C ILE A 266 -14.08 -4.75 -17.45
N TYR A 267 -14.93 -3.85 -16.95
CA TYR A 267 -15.79 -3.03 -17.80
C TYR A 267 -15.06 -1.72 -18.13
N GLU A 268 -14.59 -1.59 -19.38
CA GLU A 268 -14.02 -0.34 -19.85
C GLU A 268 -15.15 0.68 -20.04
N LYS A 269 -14.94 1.91 -19.56
CA LYS A 269 -15.85 3.01 -19.83
C LYS A 269 -15.75 3.34 -21.32
N SER A 270 -16.80 3.10 -22.09
CA SER A 270 -16.89 3.60 -23.48
C SER A 270 -16.81 5.11 -23.43
N GLU A 271 -15.80 5.68 -24.12
CA GLU A 271 -15.67 7.13 -24.35
C GLU A 271 -16.84 7.68 -25.13
#